data_038f24f8c66b25c2302ff766d18c2a1f
#
_entry.id   038f24f8c66b25c2302ff766d18c2a1f
#
_cell.length_a   1.000
_cell.length_b   1.000
_cell.length_c   1.000
_cell.angle_alpha   90.00
_cell.angle_beta   90.00
_cell.angle_gamma   90.00
#
_symmetry.space_group_name_H-M   'P 1'
#
loop_
_entity.id
_entity.type
_entity.pdbx_description
1 polymer ?
#
loop_
_entity_poly.entity_id
_entity_poly.type
_entity_poly.pdbx_seq_one_letter_code
_entity_poly.pdbx_strand_id
1 'polypeptide(L)'
;MNKVVIISVVAFLAGYAGVWGQEYKWETALMDGSRTGCVSLSKDNIPEALGTFKGRKYIAPDGTVYGPKSIVTKTARTVMDAQPAMARVKDVVGHSTAAMTAEYPESALSNWFIDILMRKTEQLSGKTVHMGITNFGGIRIDMPEGEIILDDMLSMFPFKNQLAYVQLTGKQIRTILENMAQRRFEVLGGVKVVAEDRKLVSVEVAGEPLDDEKQYGVATISFLLDGGDGLSLASGASVVELYEDVQIIDAVLEHVAAETKAGRPIEYGTDGRVVVKDYKRKK
;
A
#
# COMPACT_ATOMS: atom_id res chain seq x y z
N MET A 1 -25.07 69.83 -16.38
CA MET A 1 -25.47 68.45 -16.02
C MET A 1 -24.58 67.41 -16.64
N ASN A 2 -23.27 67.60 -16.82
CA ASN A 2 -22.43 66.59 -17.53
C ASN A 2 -21.11 66.20 -16.80
N LYS A 3 -20.96 66.54 -15.51
CA LYS A 3 -19.76 66.18 -14.77
C LYS A 3 -19.89 64.99 -13.79
N VAL A 4 -21.13 64.57 -13.50
CA VAL A 4 -21.39 63.51 -12.52
C VAL A 4 -21.35 62.10 -13.18
N VAL A 5 -21.66 62.02 -14.51
CA VAL A 5 -21.71 60.72 -15.23
C VAL A 5 -20.31 60.15 -15.52
N ILE A 6 -19.29 61.01 -15.69
CA ILE A 6 -17.91 60.59 -16.02
C ILE A 6 -17.21 59.95 -14.80
N ILE A 7 -17.52 60.42 -13.60
CA ILE A 7 -16.89 59.88 -12.36
C ILE A 7 -17.45 58.50 -12.05
N SER A 8 -18.72 58.22 -12.36
CA SER A 8 -19.35 56.92 -12.13
C SER A 8 -18.84 55.83 -13.10
N VAL A 9 -18.48 56.20 -14.33
CA VAL A 9 -17.95 55.24 -15.33
C VAL A 9 -16.48 54.90 -15.01
N VAL A 10 -15.67 55.82 -14.53
CA VAL A 10 -14.28 55.61 -14.15
C VAL A 10 -14.20 54.75 -12.90
N ALA A 11 -15.10 54.92 -11.91
CA ALA A 11 -15.14 54.08 -10.73
C ALA A 11 -15.56 52.64 -11.01
N PHE A 12 -16.40 52.41 -12.06
CA PHE A 12 -16.81 51.06 -12.46
C PHE A 12 -15.71 50.31 -13.26
N LEU A 13 -14.89 51.05 -14.01
CA LEU A 13 -13.74 50.46 -14.73
C LEU A 13 -12.53 50.17 -13.82
N ALA A 14 -12.36 50.93 -12.72
CA ALA A 14 -11.31 50.67 -11.74
C ALA A 14 -11.62 49.46 -10.85
N GLY A 15 -12.89 49.07 -10.72
CA GLY A 15 -13.30 47.88 -9.95
C GLY A 15 -13.06 46.52 -10.66
N TYR A 16 -12.81 46.53 -11.96
CA TYR A 16 -12.60 45.30 -12.74
C TYR A 16 -11.11 44.93 -12.95
N ALA A 17 -10.18 45.75 -12.49
CA ALA A 17 -8.74 45.52 -12.69
C ALA A 17 -8.05 44.73 -11.57
N GLY A 18 -8.78 44.04 -10.71
CA GLY A 18 -8.22 43.39 -9.52
C GLY A 18 -8.57 41.94 -9.28
N VAL A 19 -9.20 41.24 -10.21
CA VAL A 19 -9.29 39.77 -10.11
C VAL A 19 -8.10 39.18 -10.85
N TRP A 20 -6.93 39.32 -10.28
CA TRP A 20 -5.82 38.42 -10.62
C TRP A 20 -6.26 37.06 -10.15
N GLY A 21 -6.58 36.17 -11.09
CA GLY A 21 -6.83 34.79 -10.77
C GLY A 21 -5.60 34.26 -10.03
N GLN A 22 -5.77 33.89 -8.79
CA GLN A 22 -4.70 33.24 -8.02
C GLN A 22 -4.44 31.93 -8.72
N GLU A 23 -3.29 31.79 -9.36
CA GLU A 23 -2.90 30.57 -10.05
C GLU A 23 -2.58 29.53 -8.96
N TYR A 24 -3.48 28.57 -8.79
CA TYR A 24 -3.27 27.48 -7.86
C TYR A 24 -2.42 26.41 -8.51
N LYS A 25 -1.24 26.17 -7.96
CA LYS A 25 -0.40 25.05 -8.34
C LYS A 25 -0.67 23.90 -7.39
N TRP A 26 -1.13 22.80 -7.95
CA TRP A 26 -1.30 21.57 -7.19
C TRP A 26 0.04 20.89 -7.03
N GLU A 27 0.42 20.60 -5.79
CA GLU A 27 1.62 19.84 -5.45
C GLU A 27 1.23 18.61 -4.66
N THR A 28 1.81 17.48 -5.01
CA THR A 28 1.69 16.26 -4.21
C THR A 28 2.56 16.42 -2.97
N ALA A 29 1.99 16.17 -1.81
CA ALA A 29 2.74 16.16 -0.57
C ALA A 29 2.40 14.89 0.21
N LEU A 30 3.42 14.29 0.82
CA LEU A 30 3.24 13.13 1.69
C LEU A 30 2.33 13.49 2.87
N MET A 31 1.45 12.57 3.23
CA MET A 31 0.55 12.69 4.39
C MET A 31 1.18 12.07 5.64
N ASP A 32 2.48 12.28 5.81
CA ASP A 32 3.30 11.73 6.90
C ASP A 32 3.34 12.62 8.16
N GLY A 33 2.58 13.71 8.17
CA GLY A 33 2.58 14.67 9.26
C GLY A 33 3.74 15.69 9.24
N SER A 34 4.72 15.58 8.36
CA SER A 34 5.90 16.45 8.27
C SER A 34 5.51 17.93 8.14
N ARG A 35 4.40 18.23 7.45
CA ARG A 35 3.88 19.59 7.26
C ARG A 35 3.17 20.18 8.47
N THR A 36 2.87 19.38 9.48
CA THR A 36 2.15 19.83 10.70
C THR A 36 3.10 20.33 11.77
N GLY A 37 4.40 20.15 11.60
CA GLY A 37 5.41 20.40 12.63
C GLY A 37 5.34 19.42 13.80
N CYS A 38 4.55 18.35 13.69
CA CYS A 38 4.47 17.32 14.71
C CYS A 38 5.72 16.43 14.66
N VAL A 39 6.20 16.03 15.83
CA VAL A 39 7.26 15.03 15.97
C VAL A 39 6.64 13.65 15.78
N SER A 40 7.28 12.79 15.00
CA SER A 40 6.86 11.39 14.83
C SER A 40 6.88 10.68 16.19
N LEU A 41 5.81 9.97 16.50
CA LEU A 41 5.65 9.27 17.76
C LEU A 41 6.48 7.99 17.81
N SER A 42 7.28 7.84 18.85
CA SER A 42 8.01 6.62 19.19
C SER A 42 7.75 6.23 20.64
N LYS A 43 8.19 5.04 21.05
CA LYS A 43 8.06 4.60 22.46
C LYS A 43 8.83 5.49 23.42
N ASP A 44 9.89 6.16 22.95
CA ASP A 44 10.85 6.90 23.79
C ASP A 44 10.59 8.41 23.82
N ASN A 45 9.69 8.94 22.96
CA ASN A 45 9.43 10.37 22.83
C ASN A 45 7.97 10.79 23.05
N ILE A 46 7.20 9.99 23.79
CA ILE A 46 5.78 10.27 24.03
C ILE A 46 5.55 11.67 24.58
N PRO A 47 6.30 12.21 25.55
CA PRO A 47 6.12 13.56 26.05
C PRO A 47 6.36 14.66 25.01
N GLU A 48 7.37 14.50 24.14
CA GLU A 48 7.69 15.44 23.08
C GLU A 48 6.62 15.43 21.98
N ALA A 49 6.17 14.23 21.60
CA ALA A 49 5.22 14.05 20.50
C ALA A 49 3.77 14.33 20.90
N LEU A 50 3.37 13.92 22.11
CA LEU A 50 1.98 14.01 22.58
C LEU A 50 1.75 15.01 23.71
N GLY A 51 2.79 15.70 24.19
CA GLY A 51 2.69 16.62 25.32
C GLY A 51 2.60 15.90 26.68
N THR A 52 2.20 16.64 27.72
CA THR A 52 2.22 16.14 29.11
C THR A 52 0.99 16.57 29.90
N PHE A 53 0.78 15.95 31.07
CA PHE A 53 -0.23 16.37 32.00
C PHE A 53 0.41 16.98 33.28
N LYS A 54 -0.03 18.18 33.68
CA LYS A 54 0.28 18.74 34.99
C LYS A 54 -1.02 18.81 35.82
N GLY A 55 -1.20 17.83 36.68
CA GLY A 55 -2.46 17.60 37.37
C GLY A 55 -3.60 17.29 36.40
N ARG A 56 -4.64 18.14 36.37
CA ARG A 56 -5.79 17.95 35.47
C ARG A 56 -5.71 18.77 34.18
N LYS A 57 -4.64 19.54 33.98
CA LYS A 57 -4.41 20.30 32.75
C LYS A 57 -3.51 19.57 31.80
N TYR A 58 -3.79 19.67 30.50
CA TYR A 58 -2.95 19.16 29.43
C TYR A 58 -2.06 20.28 28.89
N ILE A 59 -0.79 19.98 28.67
CA ILE A 59 0.21 20.86 28.07
C ILE A 59 0.59 20.18 26.73
N ALA A 60 0.19 20.81 25.63
CA ALA A 60 0.52 20.35 24.29
C ALA A 60 2.02 20.50 23.97
N PRO A 61 2.56 19.81 22.94
CA PRO A 61 3.97 19.90 22.55
C PRO A 61 4.44 21.32 22.25
N ASP A 62 3.55 22.19 21.75
CA ASP A 62 3.82 23.62 21.49
C ASP A 62 3.77 24.50 22.75
N GLY A 63 3.56 23.90 23.93
CA GLY A 63 3.44 24.61 25.20
C GLY A 63 2.04 25.13 25.50
N THR A 64 1.07 24.99 24.61
CA THR A 64 -0.32 25.45 24.85
C THR A 64 -0.96 24.67 25.99
N VAL A 65 -1.57 25.39 26.96
CA VAL A 65 -2.19 24.78 28.14
C VAL A 65 -3.69 24.73 28.00
N TYR A 66 -4.25 23.53 28.11
CA TYR A 66 -5.69 23.28 28.04
C TYR A 66 -6.26 22.91 29.42
N GLY A 67 -7.40 23.48 29.73
CA GLY A 67 -8.09 23.24 30.99
C GLY A 67 -8.75 21.86 31.04
N PRO A 68 -9.10 21.35 32.24
CA PRO A 68 -9.58 19.95 32.40
C PRO A 68 -10.93 19.65 31.75
N LYS A 69 -11.72 20.65 31.42
CA LYS A 69 -13.03 20.49 30.73
C LYS A 69 -12.91 20.57 29.22
N SER A 70 -11.75 20.97 28.68
CA SER A 70 -11.50 21.06 27.25
C SER A 70 -11.63 19.70 26.59
N ILE A 71 -12.20 19.66 25.38
CA ILE A 71 -12.24 18.44 24.55
C ILE A 71 -10.81 17.97 24.21
N VAL A 72 -9.89 18.92 23.97
CA VAL A 72 -8.47 18.62 23.70
C VAL A 72 -7.86 17.85 24.88
N THR A 73 -8.09 18.28 26.12
CA THR A 73 -7.58 17.59 27.32
C THR A 73 -8.15 16.18 27.44
N LYS A 74 -9.45 16.01 27.14
CA LYS A 74 -10.09 14.68 27.19
C LYS A 74 -9.52 13.75 26.14
N THR A 75 -9.40 14.21 24.89
CA THR A 75 -8.84 13.44 23.79
C THR A 75 -7.37 13.08 24.07
N ALA A 76 -6.54 14.05 24.46
CA ALA A 76 -5.14 13.80 24.81
C ALA A 76 -5.00 12.73 25.91
N ARG A 77 -5.87 12.79 26.94
CA ARG A 77 -5.85 11.79 28.00
C ARG A 77 -6.15 10.38 27.44
N THR A 78 -7.22 10.25 26.65
CA THR A 78 -7.57 8.94 26.04
C THR A 78 -6.43 8.39 25.19
N VAL A 79 -5.79 9.25 24.38
CA VAL A 79 -4.66 8.85 23.54
C VAL A 79 -3.45 8.43 24.39
N MET A 80 -3.10 9.23 25.41
CA MET A 80 -1.95 8.95 26.26
C MET A 80 -2.17 7.73 27.16
N ASP A 81 -3.37 7.54 27.68
CA ASP A 81 -3.72 6.35 28.49
C ASP A 81 -3.67 5.05 27.66
N ALA A 82 -3.86 5.15 26.34
CA ALA A 82 -3.73 4.01 25.43
C ALA A 82 -2.26 3.65 25.09
N GLN A 83 -1.29 4.57 25.27
CA GLN A 83 0.09 4.37 24.84
C GLN A 83 0.76 3.11 25.45
N PRO A 84 0.58 2.75 26.74
CA PRO A 84 1.17 1.52 27.26
C PRO A 84 0.70 0.27 26.54
N ALA A 85 -0.60 0.20 26.16
CA ALA A 85 -1.14 -0.92 25.40
C ALA A 85 -0.62 -0.94 23.94
N MET A 86 -0.28 0.24 23.41
CA MET A 86 0.25 0.42 22.06
C MET A 86 1.79 0.33 21.99
N ALA A 87 2.48 0.16 23.13
CA ALA A 87 3.94 0.15 23.16
C ALA A 87 4.54 -0.89 22.20
N ARG A 88 3.93 -2.09 22.13
CA ARG A 88 4.41 -3.19 21.30
C ARG A 88 4.39 -2.88 19.80
N VAL A 89 3.43 -2.10 19.32
CA VAL A 89 3.36 -1.79 17.87
C VAL A 89 4.49 -0.85 17.42
N LYS A 90 5.20 -0.24 18.36
CA LYS A 90 6.37 0.61 18.13
C LYS A 90 7.71 -0.15 18.20
N ASP A 91 7.67 -1.44 18.46
CA ASP A 91 8.88 -2.25 18.44
C ASP A 91 9.44 -2.32 17.02
N VAL A 92 10.76 -2.10 16.90
CA VAL A 92 11.47 -2.28 15.63
C VAL A 92 11.51 -3.78 15.31
N VAL A 93 10.95 -4.14 14.18
CA VAL A 93 10.85 -5.53 13.70
C VAL A 93 11.81 -5.84 12.55
N GLY A 94 12.31 -4.81 11.87
CA GLY A 94 13.21 -4.97 10.73
C GLY A 94 13.89 -3.67 10.33
N HIS A 95 14.59 -3.72 9.22
CA HIS A 95 15.26 -2.56 8.61
C HIS A 95 15.18 -2.68 7.09
N SER A 96 14.88 -1.58 6.39
CA SER A 96 14.89 -1.51 4.92
C SER A 96 16.00 -0.58 4.44
N THR A 97 16.71 -0.97 3.38
CA THR A 97 17.79 -0.16 2.78
C THR A 97 17.27 1.06 2.03
N ALA A 98 15.99 1.05 1.61
CA ALA A 98 15.37 2.13 0.87
C ALA A 98 13.87 2.16 1.13
N ALA A 99 13.25 3.32 0.95
CA ALA A 99 11.79 3.43 0.87
C ALA A 99 11.29 2.71 -0.38
N MET A 100 10.21 1.93 -0.25
CA MET A 100 9.59 1.23 -1.38
C MET A 100 8.10 1.55 -1.44
N THR A 101 7.63 1.95 -2.62
CA THR A 101 6.22 2.25 -2.90
C THR A 101 5.55 1.10 -3.65
N ALA A 102 4.22 0.99 -3.52
CA ALA A 102 3.43 0.04 -4.30
C ALA A 102 2.89 0.74 -5.56
N GLU A 103 3.62 0.62 -6.67
CA GLU A 103 3.31 1.28 -7.94
C GLU A 103 3.03 0.28 -9.07
N TYR A 104 2.10 0.66 -9.94
CA TYR A 104 1.74 -0.05 -11.15
C TYR A 104 2.77 0.20 -12.27
N PRO A 105 3.11 -0.79 -13.12
CA PRO A 105 2.58 -2.15 -13.20
C PRO A 105 3.27 -3.14 -12.27
N GLU A 106 4.46 -2.83 -11.77
CA GLU A 106 5.21 -3.53 -10.75
C GLU A 106 6.07 -2.53 -9.97
N SER A 107 6.44 -2.89 -8.77
CA SER A 107 7.34 -2.10 -7.93
C SER A 107 8.13 -3.01 -6.99
N ALA A 108 9.19 -2.48 -6.39
CA ALA A 108 9.98 -3.23 -5.41
C ALA A 108 9.10 -3.79 -4.28
N LEU A 109 8.17 -2.97 -3.74
CA LEU A 109 7.28 -3.37 -2.66
C LEU A 109 6.29 -4.46 -3.08
N SER A 110 5.65 -4.31 -4.25
CA SER A 110 4.72 -5.32 -4.75
C SER A 110 5.41 -6.64 -5.06
N ASN A 111 6.63 -6.60 -5.61
CA ASN A 111 7.44 -7.78 -5.91
C ASN A 111 7.87 -8.48 -4.62
N TRP A 112 8.38 -7.74 -3.65
CA TRP A 112 8.74 -8.27 -2.33
C TRP A 112 7.55 -8.98 -1.66
N PHE A 113 6.40 -8.34 -1.67
CA PHE A 113 5.19 -8.88 -1.04
C PHE A 113 4.73 -10.18 -1.68
N ILE A 114 4.55 -10.21 -3.00
CA ILE A 114 4.04 -11.43 -3.66
C ILE A 114 5.01 -12.61 -3.57
N ASP A 115 6.32 -12.34 -3.60
CA ASP A 115 7.32 -13.40 -3.51
C ASP A 115 7.36 -14.01 -2.10
N ILE A 116 7.03 -13.25 -1.05
CA ILE A 116 6.80 -13.78 0.30
C ILE A 116 5.60 -14.72 0.32
N LEU A 117 4.47 -14.26 -0.26
CA LEU A 117 3.24 -15.06 -0.29
C LEU A 117 3.45 -16.37 -1.05
N MET A 118 4.16 -16.34 -2.19
CA MET A 118 4.49 -17.54 -2.97
C MET A 118 5.30 -18.54 -2.13
N ARG A 119 6.39 -18.11 -1.52
CA ARG A 119 7.24 -18.97 -0.68
C ARG A 119 6.46 -19.56 0.50
N LYS A 120 5.65 -18.75 1.17
CA LYS A 120 4.87 -19.23 2.31
C LYS A 120 3.79 -20.20 1.88
N THR A 121 3.11 -19.95 0.77
CA THR A 121 2.10 -20.86 0.21
C THR A 121 2.73 -22.20 -0.21
N GLU A 122 3.93 -22.17 -0.81
CA GLU A 122 4.66 -23.39 -1.15
C GLU A 122 5.01 -24.23 0.08
N GLN A 123 5.47 -23.58 1.16
CA GLN A 123 5.75 -24.24 2.43
C GLN A 123 4.50 -24.87 3.06
N LEU A 124 3.37 -24.18 3.04
CA LEU A 124 2.11 -24.64 3.62
C LEU A 124 1.48 -25.77 2.83
N SER A 125 1.47 -25.66 1.50
CA SER A 125 0.86 -26.66 0.61
C SER A 125 1.71 -27.92 0.44
N GLY A 126 3.04 -27.80 0.57
CA GLY A 126 3.99 -28.82 0.13
C GLY A 126 3.95 -29.08 -1.39
N LYS A 127 3.34 -28.17 -2.16
CA LYS A 127 3.17 -28.26 -3.62
C LYS A 127 3.92 -27.11 -4.28
N THR A 128 4.38 -27.33 -5.52
CA THR A 128 5.06 -26.29 -6.28
C THR A 128 4.14 -25.11 -6.55
N VAL A 129 4.59 -23.90 -6.20
CA VAL A 129 3.96 -22.63 -6.52
C VAL A 129 4.70 -22.01 -7.71
N HIS A 130 4.05 -22.01 -8.87
CA HIS A 130 4.64 -21.52 -10.11
C HIS A 130 4.48 -20.00 -10.27
N MET A 131 3.38 -19.45 -9.75
CA MET A 131 3.09 -18.02 -9.80
C MET A 131 2.29 -17.56 -8.59
N GLY A 132 2.23 -16.24 -8.39
CA GLY A 132 1.41 -15.60 -7.38
C GLY A 132 0.53 -14.52 -7.99
N ILE A 133 -0.65 -14.34 -7.43
CA ILE A 133 -1.58 -13.25 -7.75
C ILE A 133 -2.11 -12.66 -6.44
N THR A 134 -1.85 -11.37 -6.23
CA THR A 134 -2.49 -10.57 -5.17
C THR A 134 -2.83 -9.18 -5.70
N ASN A 135 -3.47 -8.34 -4.92
CA ASN A 135 -3.94 -7.04 -5.38
C ASN A 135 -3.13 -5.87 -4.82
N PHE A 136 -2.96 -4.82 -5.63
CA PHE A 136 -2.35 -3.56 -5.18
C PHE A 136 -3.14 -2.92 -4.03
N GLY A 137 -4.48 -3.03 -4.06
CA GLY A 137 -5.35 -2.50 -3.00
C GLY A 137 -5.11 -3.12 -1.62
N GLY A 138 -4.47 -4.28 -1.55
CA GLY A 138 -4.06 -4.94 -0.32
C GLY A 138 -2.88 -4.28 0.39
N ILE A 139 -2.06 -3.49 -0.32
CA ILE A 139 -0.90 -2.75 0.20
C ILE A 139 -1.35 -1.31 0.49
N ARG A 140 -1.38 -0.89 1.75
CA ARG A 140 -2.05 0.36 2.16
C ARG A 140 -1.13 1.52 2.45
N ILE A 141 0.12 1.25 2.80
CA ILE A 141 1.17 2.25 3.01
C ILE A 141 2.47 1.75 2.40
N ASP A 142 3.40 2.66 2.19
CA ASP A 142 4.73 2.38 1.67
C ASP A 142 5.65 1.81 2.76
N MET A 143 6.68 1.08 2.35
CA MET A 143 7.78 0.65 3.22
C MET A 143 8.68 1.83 3.53
N PRO A 144 8.95 2.16 4.80
CA PRO A 144 9.91 3.21 5.13
C PRO A 144 11.36 2.78 4.82
N GLU A 145 12.22 3.75 4.56
CA GLU A 145 13.67 3.56 4.63
C GLU A 145 14.12 3.57 6.10
N GLY A 146 15.06 2.72 6.47
CA GLY A 146 15.59 2.62 7.83
C GLY A 146 14.83 1.62 8.69
N GLU A 147 14.60 1.97 9.94
CA GLU A 147 13.90 1.09 10.89
C GLU A 147 12.43 0.88 10.49
N ILE A 148 12.01 -0.37 10.55
CA ILE A 148 10.62 -0.79 10.33
C ILE A 148 10.03 -1.17 11.67
N ILE A 149 8.96 -0.51 12.09
CA ILE A 149 8.25 -0.87 13.32
C ILE A 149 7.06 -1.79 13.02
N LEU A 150 6.58 -2.47 14.04
CA LEU A 150 5.44 -3.39 13.87
C LEU A 150 4.19 -2.67 13.32
N ASP A 151 3.98 -1.40 13.69
CA ASP A 151 2.85 -0.58 13.20
C ASP A 151 2.92 -0.37 11.67
N ASP A 152 4.11 -0.20 11.10
CA ASP A 152 4.29 -0.10 9.65
C ASP A 152 3.76 -1.36 8.96
N MET A 153 4.11 -2.53 9.47
CA MET A 153 3.66 -3.81 8.90
C MET A 153 2.16 -4.02 9.05
N LEU A 154 1.60 -3.74 10.23
CA LEU A 154 0.16 -3.86 10.49
C LEU A 154 -0.66 -2.86 9.67
N SER A 155 -0.14 -1.65 9.47
CA SER A 155 -0.77 -0.62 8.67
C SER A 155 -0.64 -0.88 7.17
N MET A 156 0.45 -1.51 6.73
CA MET A 156 0.67 -1.90 5.33
C MET A 156 -0.29 -3.02 4.90
N PHE A 157 -0.55 -4.00 5.77
CA PHE A 157 -1.40 -5.15 5.48
C PHE A 157 -2.52 -5.31 6.51
N PRO A 158 -3.48 -4.36 6.60
CA PRO A 158 -4.48 -4.34 7.67
C PRO A 158 -5.62 -5.35 7.48
N PHE A 159 -5.69 -6.01 6.34
CA PHE A 159 -6.77 -6.94 6.02
C PHE A 159 -6.47 -8.34 6.55
N LYS A 160 -7.50 -8.98 7.10
CA LYS A 160 -7.43 -10.36 7.60
C LYS A 160 -7.60 -11.40 6.48
N ASN A 161 -6.96 -11.16 5.34
CA ASN A 161 -6.96 -12.12 4.25
C ASN A 161 -6.04 -13.29 4.60
N GLN A 162 -6.53 -14.51 4.36
CA GLN A 162 -5.76 -15.74 4.50
C GLN A 162 -5.02 -16.06 3.20
N LEU A 163 -3.92 -16.80 3.33
CA LEU A 163 -3.24 -17.39 2.19
C LEU A 163 -4.07 -18.51 1.58
N ALA A 164 -3.99 -18.65 0.28
CA ALA A 164 -4.63 -19.72 -0.46
C ALA A 164 -3.72 -20.26 -1.58
N TYR A 165 -3.84 -21.56 -1.84
CA TYR A 165 -3.28 -22.22 -3.01
C TYR A 165 -4.42 -22.62 -3.94
N VAL A 166 -4.30 -22.29 -5.22
CA VAL A 166 -5.21 -22.78 -6.24
C VAL A 166 -4.42 -23.44 -7.37
N GLN A 167 -5.02 -24.43 -8.02
CA GLN A 167 -4.43 -25.07 -9.20
C GLN A 167 -5.27 -24.74 -10.43
N LEU A 168 -4.65 -24.07 -11.40
CA LEU A 168 -5.27 -23.58 -12.62
C LEU A 168 -4.57 -24.14 -13.85
N THR A 169 -5.31 -24.36 -14.94
CA THR A 169 -4.72 -24.63 -16.25
C THR A 169 -4.08 -23.37 -16.83
N GLY A 170 -3.10 -23.51 -17.71
CA GLY A 170 -2.52 -22.38 -18.41
C GLY A 170 -3.55 -21.58 -19.21
N LYS A 171 -4.56 -22.24 -19.77
CA LYS A 171 -5.68 -21.59 -20.45
C LYS A 171 -6.47 -20.66 -19.51
N GLN A 172 -6.74 -21.08 -18.27
CA GLN A 172 -7.38 -20.24 -17.27
C GLN A 172 -6.49 -19.06 -16.90
N ILE A 173 -5.21 -19.27 -16.66
CA ILE A 173 -4.23 -18.21 -16.39
C ILE A 173 -4.19 -17.21 -17.54
N ARG A 174 -4.13 -17.68 -18.78
CA ARG A 174 -4.17 -16.81 -19.97
C ARG A 174 -5.41 -15.93 -19.97
N THR A 175 -6.58 -16.50 -19.74
CA THR A 175 -7.85 -15.77 -19.68
C THR A 175 -7.84 -14.69 -18.58
N ILE A 176 -7.30 -15.02 -17.40
CA ILE A 176 -7.15 -14.07 -16.28
C ILE A 176 -6.24 -12.91 -16.68
N LEU A 177 -5.08 -13.20 -17.27
CA LEU A 177 -4.10 -12.19 -17.68
C LEU A 177 -4.60 -11.35 -18.88
N GLU A 178 -5.36 -11.90 -19.81
CA GLU A 178 -6.03 -11.17 -20.89
C GLU A 178 -7.05 -10.17 -20.34
N ASN A 179 -7.84 -10.58 -19.35
CA ASN A 179 -8.78 -9.70 -18.67
C ASN A 179 -8.05 -8.57 -17.91
N MET A 180 -6.93 -8.89 -17.26
CA MET A 180 -6.08 -7.88 -16.62
C MET A 180 -5.48 -6.91 -17.65
N ALA A 181 -5.01 -7.39 -18.80
CA ALA A 181 -4.45 -6.55 -19.86
C ALA A 181 -5.47 -5.54 -20.41
N GLN A 182 -6.76 -5.91 -20.46
CA GLN A 182 -7.83 -5.00 -20.89
C GLN A 182 -8.15 -3.92 -19.86
N ARG A 183 -7.86 -4.14 -18.58
CA ARG A 183 -8.21 -3.26 -17.46
C ARG A 183 -6.97 -2.70 -16.78
N ARG A 184 -6.41 -3.49 -15.88
CA ARG A 184 -5.21 -3.21 -15.08
C ARG A 184 -4.67 -4.54 -14.57
N PHE A 185 -3.35 -4.72 -14.61
CA PHE A 185 -2.73 -5.85 -13.93
C PHE A 185 -2.79 -5.66 -12.42
N GLU A 186 -2.99 -6.73 -11.73
CA GLU A 186 -2.77 -6.84 -10.30
C GLU A 186 -1.33 -7.27 -10.01
N VAL A 187 -0.97 -7.43 -8.73
CA VAL A 187 0.38 -7.82 -8.33
C VAL A 187 0.62 -9.27 -8.73
N LEU A 188 1.65 -9.51 -9.51
CA LEU A 188 2.03 -10.81 -10.04
C LEU A 188 3.42 -11.22 -9.57
N GLY A 189 3.62 -12.51 -9.32
CA GLY A 189 4.90 -13.13 -9.02
C GLY A 189 5.14 -14.38 -9.85
N GLY A 190 6.41 -14.78 -10.06
CA GLY A 190 6.78 -15.99 -10.79
C GLY A 190 6.47 -15.96 -12.30
N VAL A 191 6.22 -14.78 -12.86
CA VAL A 191 5.82 -14.61 -14.26
C VAL A 191 6.67 -13.55 -14.97
N LYS A 192 6.66 -13.60 -16.33
CA LYS A 192 6.98 -12.44 -17.18
C LYS A 192 5.83 -12.21 -18.13
N VAL A 193 5.20 -11.06 -18.01
CA VAL A 193 4.02 -10.67 -18.80
C VAL A 193 4.32 -9.40 -19.57
N VAL A 194 4.06 -9.44 -20.87
CA VAL A 194 4.12 -8.25 -21.73
C VAL A 194 2.72 -8.00 -22.28
N ALA A 195 2.22 -6.79 -22.08
CA ALA A 195 0.99 -6.30 -22.68
C ALA A 195 1.24 -5.05 -23.50
N GLU A 196 0.55 -4.91 -24.63
CA GLU A 196 0.60 -3.76 -25.52
C GLU A 196 -0.81 -3.46 -26.03
N ASP A 197 -1.21 -2.17 -26.02
CA ASP A 197 -2.53 -1.73 -26.47
C ASP A 197 -3.70 -2.53 -25.88
N ARG A 198 -3.62 -2.82 -24.56
CA ARG A 198 -4.60 -3.62 -23.82
C ARG A 198 -4.70 -5.09 -24.26
N LYS A 199 -3.71 -5.61 -24.93
CA LYS A 199 -3.65 -7.00 -25.34
C LYS A 199 -2.46 -7.68 -24.71
N LEU A 200 -2.65 -8.91 -24.32
CA LEU A 200 -1.59 -9.78 -23.84
C LEU A 200 -0.71 -10.16 -25.05
N VAL A 201 0.60 -9.90 -24.98
CA VAL A 201 1.56 -10.18 -26.05
C VAL A 201 2.32 -11.45 -25.77
N SER A 202 2.86 -11.59 -24.56
CA SER A 202 3.58 -12.79 -24.15
C SER A 202 3.41 -13.05 -22.67
N VAL A 203 3.47 -14.33 -22.30
CA VAL A 203 3.44 -14.80 -20.92
C VAL A 203 4.43 -15.94 -20.77
N GLU A 204 5.29 -15.80 -19.76
CA GLU A 204 6.12 -16.87 -19.23
C GLU A 204 5.70 -17.12 -17.78
N VAL A 205 5.69 -18.37 -17.35
CA VAL A 205 5.43 -18.76 -15.95
C VAL A 205 6.58 -19.66 -15.50
N ALA A 206 7.20 -19.34 -14.38
CA ALA A 206 8.38 -20.02 -13.86
C ALA A 206 9.53 -20.12 -14.89
N GLY A 207 9.70 -19.09 -15.74
CA GLY A 207 10.75 -19.01 -16.74
C GLY A 207 10.47 -19.71 -18.07
N GLU A 208 9.30 -20.34 -18.22
CA GLU A 208 8.91 -21.06 -19.43
C GLU A 208 7.66 -20.42 -20.07
N PRO A 209 7.52 -20.48 -21.41
CA PRO A 209 6.29 -20.03 -22.06
C PRO A 209 5.05 -20.72 -21.48
N LEU A 210 3.96 -19.96 -21.28
CA LEU A 210 2.72 -20.49 -20.73
C LEU A 210 2.14 -21.56 -21.65
N ASP A 211 2.00 -22.78 -21.14
CA ASP A 211 1.37 -23.92 -21.79
C ASP A 211 -0.09 -24.04 -21.33
N ASP A 212 -1.04 -23.89 -22.24
CA ASP A 212 -2.48 -23.87 -21.94
C ASP A 212 -3.00 -25.18 -21.32
N GLU A 213 -2.37 -26.31 -21.60
CA GLU A 213 -2.78 -27.65 -21.13
C GLU A 213 -2.14 -28.03 -19.78
N LYS A 214 -1.06 -27.34 -19.39
CA LYS A 214 -0.35 -27.60 -18.14
C LYS A 214 -1.11 -27.06 -16.94
N GLN A 215 -1.00 -27.76 -15.81
CA GLN A 215 -1.50 -27.29 -14.50
C GLN A 215 -0.41 -26.49 -13.78
N TYR A 216 -0.81 -25.36 -13.20
CA TYR A 216 0.07 -24.46 -12.46
C TYR A 216 -0.46 -24.24 -11.05
N GLY A 217 0.41 -24.35 -10.04
CA GLY A 217 0.11 -23.92 -8.68
C GLY A 217 0.23 -22.40 -8.57
N VAL A 218 -0.77 -21.78 -8.00
CA VAL A 218 -0.89 -20.33 -7.86
C VAL A 218 -1.09 -19.98 -6.41
N ALA A 219 -0.22 -19.14 -5.85
CA ALA A 219 -0.42 -18.51 -4.55
C ALA A 219 -1.35 -17.31 -4.68
N THR A 220 -2.32 -17.22 -3.79
CA THR A 220 -3.25 -16.09 -3.75
C THR A 220 -3.78 -15.84 -2.34
N ILE A 221 -4.77 -14.97 -2.20
CA ILE A 221 -5.40 -14.60 -0.94
C ILE A 221 -6.90 -14.86 -0.99
N SER A 222 -7.51 -15.08 0.19
CA SER A 222 -8.95 -15.40 0.30
C SER A 222 -9.85 -14.39 -0.43
N PHE A 223 -9.50 -13.10 -0.41
CA PHE A 223 -10.27 -12.04 -1.09
C PHE A 223 -10.42 -12.25 -2.61
N LEU A 224 -9.41 -12.83 -3.27
CA LEU A 224 -9.41 -13.01 -4.72
C LEU A 224 -10.01 -14.36 -5.19
N LEU A 225 -10.43 -15.21 -4.26
CA LEU A 225 -11.04 -16.50 -4.61
C LEU A 225 -12.43 -16.33 -5.23
N ASP A 226 -13.24 -15.38 -4.70
CA ASP A 226 -14.67 -15.26 -5.00
C ASP A 226 -15.09 -13.86 -5.44
N GLY A 227 -14.34 -13.24 -6.37
CA GLY A 227 -14.76 -12.00 -7.04
C GLY A 227 -14.09 -10.72 -6.56
N GLY A 228 -13.17 -10.76 -5.59
CA GLY A 228 -12.40 -9.59 -5.19
C GLY A 228 -11.62 -8.99 -6.36
N ASP A 229 -11.69 -7.67 -6.53
CA ASP A 229 -11.11 -6.90 -7.65
C ASP A 229 -11.48 -7.46 -9.05
N GLY A 230 -12.62 -8.15 -9.12
CA GLY A 230 -13.13 -8.78 -10.35
C GLY A 230 -12.42 -10.09 -10.71
N LEU A 231 -11.69 -10.69 -9.76
CA LEU A 231 -11.05 -12.00 -9.91
C LEU A 231 -11.87 -13.05 -9.13
N SER A 232 -12.00 -14.25 -9.72
CA SER A 232 -12.64 -15.40 -9.10
C SER A 232 -11.73 -16.61 -9.28
N LEU A 233 -10.59 -16.62 -8.57
CA LEU A 233 -9.52 -17.60 -8.78
C LEU A 233 -9.90 -19.02 -8.35
N ALA A 234 -10.92 -19.18 -7.49
CA ALA A 234 -11.47 -20.49 -7.17
C ALA A 234 -12.36 -21.06 -8.30
N SER A 235 -12.90 -20.19 -9.17
CA SER A 235 -13.79 -20.62 -10.23
C SER A 235 -13.07 -21.50 -11.28
N GLY A 236 -13.48 -22.76 -11.36
CA GLY A 236 -12.90 -23.73 -12.29
C GLY A 236 -11.51 -24.25 -11.89
N ALA A 237 -10.97 -23.86 -10.75
CA ALA A 237 -9.75 -24.42 -10.22
C ALA A 237 -9.92 -25.92 -9.90
N SER A 238 -8.91 -26.72 -10.25
CA SER A 238 -8.90 -28.16 -9.95
C SER A 238 -8.60 -28.47 -8.48
N VAL A 239 -7.91 -27.55 -7.80
CA VAL A 239 -7.60 -27.58 -6.36
C VAL A 239 -7.76 -26.18 -5.80
N VAL A 240 -8.39 -26.08 -4.62
CA VAL A 240 -8.47 -24.85 -3.81
C VAL A 240 -8.15 -25.23 -2.38
N GLU A 241 -7.11 -24.66 -1.81
CA GLU A 241 -6.73 -24.83 -0.40
C GLU A 241 -6.67 -23.46 0.26
N LEU A 242 -7.46 -23.25 1.28
CA LEU A 242 -7.46 -22.03 2.10
C LEU A 242 -6.80 -22.33 3.44
N TYR A 243 -5.80 -21.55 3.81
CA TYR A 243 -5.08 -21.69 5.09
C TYR A 243 -5.67 -20.75 6.12
N GLU A 244 -6.79 -21.16 6.75
CA GLU A 244 -7.62 -20.32 7.62
C GLU A 244 -6.85 -19.73 8.81
N ASP A 245 -5.84 -20.46 9.31
CA ASP A 245 -5.03 -20.05 10.46
C ASP A 245 -3.83 -19.15 10.08
N VAL A 246 -3.62 -18.85 8.79
CA VAL A 246 -2.46 -18.07 8.31
C VAL A 246 -2.91 -16.85 7.53
N GLN A 247 -2.85 -15.69 8.18
CA GLN A 247 -3.10 -14.42 7.50
C GLN A 247 -1.86 -13.96 6.71
N ILE A 248 -2.06 -13.11 5.72
CA ILE A 248 -0.95 -12.54 4.93
C ILE A 248 0.07 -11.81 5.82
N ILE A 249 -0.40 -11.10 6.85
CA ILE A 249 0.48 -10.38 7.79
C ILE A 249 1.39 -11.34 8.57
N ASP A 250 0.92 -12.55 8.90
CA ASP A 250 1.74 -13.53 9.61
C ASP A 250 2.92 -13.99 8.74
N ALA A 251 2.69 -14.24 7.44
CA ALA A 251 3.73 -14.60 6.49
C ALA A 251 4.77 -13.46 6.31
N VAL A 252 4.31 -12.23 6.27
CA VAL A 252 5.19 -11.05 6.16
C VAL A 252 6.03 -10.87 7.42
N LEU A 253 5.43 -10.93 8.61
CA LEU A 253 6.15 -10.79 9.88
C LEU A 253 7.15 -11.93 10.10
N GLU A 254 6.80 -13.16 9.73
CA GLU A 254 7.73 -14.29 9.79
C GLU A 254 8.95 -14.06 8.88
N HIS A 255 8.74 -13.57 7.66
CA HIS A 255 9.82 -13.22 6.75
C HIS A 255 10.70 -12.10 7.29
N VAL A 256 10.11 -10.99 7.74
CA VAL A 256 10.85 -9.85 8.32
C VAL A 256 11.66 -10.30 9.53
N ALA A 257 11.08 -11.11 10.42
CA ALA A 257 11.79 -11.65 11.57
C ALA A 257 12.97 -12.57 11.18
N ALA A 258 12.81 -13.38 10.12
CA ALA A 258 13.89 -14.23 9.62
C ALA A 258 15.05 -13.41 9.04
N GLU A 259 14.76 -12.36 8.26
CA GLU A 259 15.77 -11.45 7.72
C GLU A 259 16.50 -10.69 8.84
N THR A 260 15.75 -10.16 9.80
CA THR A 260 16.31 -9.45 10.98
C THR A 260 17.22 -10.37 11.81
N LYS A 261 16.77 -11.60 12.07
CA LYS A 261 17.57 -12.61 12.79
C LYS A 261 18.87 -12.96 12.04
N ALA A 262 18.83 -12.94 10.72
CA ALA A 262 20.00 -13.19 9.88
C ALA A 262 20.90 -11.96 9.70
N GLY A 263 20.55 -10.81 10.29
CA GLY A 263 21.27 -9.54 10.16
C GLY A 263 21.17 -8.96 8.74
N ARG A 264 20.17 -9.33 7.95
CA ARG A 264 19.97 -8.83 6.61
C ARG A 264 18.87 -7.77 6.60
N PRO A 265 19.13 -6.58 6.05
CA PRO A 265 18.08 -5.61 5.79
C PRO A 265 17.18 -6.09 4.65
N ILE A 266 15.97 -5.55 4.59
CA ILE A 266 15.07 -5.74 3.45
C ILE A 266 15.58 -4.87 2.31
N GLU A 267 15.88 -5.55 1.20
CA GLU A 267 16.29 -4.93 -0.06
C GLU A 267 15.60 -5.65 -1.20
N TYR A 268 14.90 -4.91 -2.06
CA TYR A 268 14.17 -5.49 -3.18
C TYR A 268 14.14 -4.54 -4.36
N GLY A 269 13.85 -5.08 -5.55
CA GLY A 269 13.81 -4.34 -6.80
C GLY A 269 12.73 -4.83 -7.76
N THR A 270 12.68 -4.22 -8.93
CA THR A 270 11.88 -4.67 -10.07
C THR A 270 12.72 -5.56 -10.98
N ASP A 271 12.10 -6.51 -11.64
CA ASP A 271 12.75 -7.47 -12.55
C ASP A 271 12.09 -7.54 -13.93
N GLY A 272 11.15 -6.65 -14.21
CA GLY A 272 10.42 -6.59 -15.47
C GLY A 272 9.39 -7.70 -15.61
N ARG A 273 8.86 -8.21 -14.49
CA ARG A 273 7.84 -9.28 -14.49
C ARG A 273 6.51 -8.86 -15.11
N VAL A 274 6.19 -7.56 -15.09
CA VAL A 274 5.01 -6.99 -15.77
C VAL A 274 5.41 -5.77 -16.58
N VAL A 275 5.37 -5.88 -17.89
CA VAL A 275 5.67 -4.79 -18.82
C VAL A 275 4.42 -4.39 -19.58
N VAL A 276 3.97 -3.16 -19.37
CA VAL A 276 2.84 -2.58 -20.10
C VAL A 276 3.38 -1.51 -21.03
N LYS A 277 3.35 -1.78 -22.34
CA LYS A 277 3.77 -0.83 -23.38
C LYS A 277 2.62 0.11 -23.71
N ASP A 278 2.98 1.36 -23.87
CA ASP A 278 2.08 2.49 -23.88
C ASP A 278 0.78 2.33 -24.69
N TYR A 279 -0.30 2.38 -23.95
CA TYR A 279 -1.55 2.93 -24.44
C TYR A 279 -1.37 4.45 -24.50
N LYS A 280 -1.03 5.01 -25.67
CA LYS A 280 -1.10 6.45 -25.90
C LYS A 280 -2.56 6.88 -25.70
N ARG A 281 -2.88 7.40 -24.52
CA ARG A 281 -4.11 8.14 -24.29
C ARG A 281 -4.14 9.23 -25.35
N LYS A 282 -4.96 9.08 -26.39
CA LYS A 282 -5.28 10.22 -27.28
C LYS A 282 -5.84 11.31 -26.36
N LYS A 283 -5.08 12.43 -26.29
CA LYS A 283 -5.51 13.65 -25.60
C LYS A 283 -6.73 14.20 -26.27
#